data_0e64120c8b42ff3ab9275c8925eee07f
#
_entry.id   0e64120c8b42ff3ab9275c8925eee07f
#
_cell.length_a   1.000
_cell.length_b   1.000
_cell.length_c   1.000
_cell.angle_alpha   90.00
_cell.angle_beta   90.00
_cell.angle_gamma   90.00
#
_symmetry.space_group_name_H-M   'P 1'
#
loop_
_entity.id
_entity.type
_entity.pdbx_description
1 polymer ?
#
loop_
_entity_poly.entity_id
_entity_poly.type
_entity_poly.pdbx_seq_one_letter_code
_entity_poly.pdbx_strand_id
1 'polypeptide(L)'
;MGVVATLTMLLAIQAGQAPDPVPAAPDPGVANEAKLLVPFPHPLITEVLYAVPTSGGDANKDGTRHATGDEFIEITNPHTEAINLAGYRLVDRHRGEDGRYSFTFPDLMLKPGQTVVVFNGLDAKWTGPVGDTHRAPPGPNSLFEGAFIFTASVRSRYMAFANTADFVLLENALGVPIQVVVWGDPDQAPPADALHTDTISIFEYASVQRTSATGPMVAHDRIELAERIKCSPGVAFPQPSDASETDNSRESP
;
A
#
# COMPACT_ATOMS: atom_id res chain seq x y z
N MET A 1 -82.08 -7.42 -60.85
CA MET A 1 -81.22 -8.47 -60.33
C MET A 1 -80.10 -7.80 -59.53
N GLY A 2 -80.30 -7.77 -58.22
CA GLY A 2 -79.34 -7.15 -57.30
C GLY A 2 -78.62 -8.25 -56.51
N VAL A 3 -77.32 -8.20 -56.54
CA VAL A 3 -76.49 -9.11 -55.76
C VAL A 3 -76.13 -8.43 -54.45
N VAL A 4 -76.60 -9.05 -53.35
CA VAL A 4 -76.25 -8.59 -51.98
C VAL A 4 -74.93 -9.28 -51.57
N ALA A 5 -73.91 -8.57 -51.39
CA ALA A 5 -72.62 -9.07 -50.85
C ALA A 5 -72.66 -8.99 -49.33
N THR A 6 -72.57 -10.09 -48.67
CA THR A 6 -72.47 -10.22 -47.21
C THR A 6 -71.04 -10.09 -46.79
N LEU A 7 -70.67 -9.05 -46.04
CA LEU A 7 -69.34 -8.82 -45.49
C LEU A 7 -69.25 -9.53 -44.13
N THR A 8 -68.47 -10.61 -44.05
CA THR A 8 -68.15 -11.30 -42.79
C THR A 8 -66.93 -10.67 -42.14
N MET A 9 -67.14 -10.02 -40.99
CA MET A 9 -66.08 -9.40 -40.23
C MET A 9 -65.43 -10.44 -39.30
N LEU A 10 -64.18 -10.79 -39.57
CA LEU A 10 -63.43 -11.73 -38.71
C LEU A 10 -62.77 -10.92 -37.55
N LEU A 11 -63.20 -11.17 -36.34
CA LEU A 11 -62.62 -10.56 -35.14
C LEU A 11 -61.40 -11.37 -34.71
N ALA A 12 -60.19 -10.84 -34.96
CA ALA A 12 -58.93 -11.46 -34.48
C ALA A 12 -58.76 -11.09 -32.98
N ILE A 13 -58.84 -12.07 -32.10
CA ILE A 13 -58.48 -11.95 -30.70
C ILE A 13 -56.94 -11.98 -30.62
N GLN A 14 -56.33 -10.84 -30.34
CA GLN A 14 -54.90 -10.80 -29.98
C GLN A 14 -54.70 -11.42 -28.60
N ALA A 15 -54.01 -12.55 -28.57
CA ALA A 15 -53.54 -13.15 -27.32
C ALA A 15 -52.54 -12.17 -26.67
N GLY A 16 -52.85 -11.71 -25.48
CA GLY A 16 -51.96 -10.83 -24.70
C GLY A 16 -50.64 -11.51 -24.45
N GLN A 17 -49.55 -10.88 -24.86
CA GLN A 17 -48.19 -11.29 -24.58
C GLN A 17 -47.97 -11.21 -23.06
N ALA A 18 -47.49 -12.27 -22.45
CA ALA A 18 -47.14 -12.28 -21.03
C ALA A 18 -46.02 -11.23 -20.79
N PRO A 19 -46.07 -10.48 -19.70
CA PRO A 19 -44.99 -9.52 -19.40
C PRO A 19 -43.66 -10.26 -19.22
N ASP A 20 -42.61 -9.68 -19.74
CA ASP A 20 -41.23 -10.18 -19.62
C ASP A 20 -40.91 -10.37 -18.11
N PRO A 21 -40.15 -11.43 -17.74
CA PRO A 21 -39.78 -11.64 -16.35
C PRO A 21 -38.93 -10.46 -15.88
N VAL A 22 -39.35 -9.83 -14.78
CA VAL A 22 -38.59 -8.80 -14.09
C VAL A 22 -37.23 -9.40 -13.74
N PRO A 23 -36.09 -8.77 -14.11
CA PRO A 23 -34.78 -9.27 -13.72
C PRO A 23 -34.74 -9.43 -12.19
N ALA A 24 -34.31 -10.60 -11.75
CA ALA A 24 -34.14 -10.87 -10.32
C ALA A 24 -33.22 -9.80 -9.72
N ALA A 25 -33.61 -9.25 -8.57
CA ALA A 25 -32.75 -8.34 -7.81
C ALA A 25 -31.41 -9.06 -7.54
N PRO A 26 -30.26 -8.37 -7.63
CA PRO A 26 -28.97 -8.98 -7.34
C PRO A 26 -28.99 -9.56 -5.93
N ASP A 27 -28.48 -10.78 -5.81
CA ASP A 27 -28.38 -11.52 -4.54
C ASP A 27 -27.62 -10.63 -3.53
N PRO A 28 -28.21 -10.24 -2.38
CA PRO A 28 -27.55 -9.44 -1.37
C PRO A 28 -26.40 -10.15 -0.65
N GLY A 29 -26.10 -11.41 -0.99
CA GLY A 29 -25.08 -12.24 -0.37
C GLY A 29 -23.71 -12.23 -1.04
N VAL A 30 -23.54 -11.64 -2.22
CA VAL A 30 -22.21 -11.44 -2.83
C VAL A 30 -21.69 -10.08 -2.41
N ALA A 31 -21.14 -9.99 -1.20
CA ALA A 31 -20.25 -8.89 -0.87
C ALA A 31 -19.15 -8.90 -1.97
N ASN A 32 -19.06 -7.83 -2.73
CA ASN A 32 -18.00 -7.64 -3.72
C ASN A 32 -16.70 -7.56 -2.91
N GLU A 33 -16.00 -8.70 -2.74
CA GLU A 33 -14.72 -8.71 -2.06
C GLU A 33 -13.83 -7.69 -2.77
N ALA A 34 -13.46 -6.63 -2.06
CA ALA A 34 -12.64 -5.57 -2.61
C ALA A 34 -11.34 -6.19 -3.13
N LYS A 35 -11.14 -6.12 -4.44
CA LYS A 35 -9.98 -6.73 -5.10
C LYS A 35 -8.70 -6.08 -4.58
N LEU A 36 -7.74 -6.89 -4.12
CA LEU A 36 -6.43 -6.42 -3.72
C LEU A 36 -5.74 -5.64 -4.86
N LEU A 37 -4.99 -4.62 -4.49
CA LEU A 37 -4.32 -3.72 -5.46
C LEU A 37 -3.24 -4.44 -6.27
N VAL A 38 -2.59 -5.46 -5.68
CA VAL A 38 -1.62 -6.31 -6.34
C VAL A 38 -2.04 -7.78 -6.25
N PRO A 39 -1.89 -8.58 -7.33
CA PRO A 39 -2.20 -10.00 -7.30
C PRO A 39 -1.12 -10.79 -6.55
N PHE A 40 -1.49 -11.97 -6.02
CA PHE A 40 -0.50 -12.94 -5.54
C PHE A 40 0.45 -13.33 -6.72
N PRO A 41 1.76 -13.50 -6.47
CA PRO A 41 2.45 -13.53 -5.16
C PRO A 41 3.13 -12.20 -4.78
N HIS A 42 2.60 -11.05 -5.14
CA HIS A 42 3.29 -9.78 -4.96
C HIS A 42 2.95 -9.12 -3.62
N PRO A 43 3.96 -8.65 -2.85
CA PRO A 43 3.72 -7.84 -1.67
C PRO A 43 3.25 -6.43 -2.08
N LEU A 44 2.66 -5.71 -1.13
CA LEU A 44 2.11 -4.37 -1.31
C LEU A 44 2.98 -3.35 -0.57
N ILE A 45 3.37 -2.24 -1.22
CA ILE A 45 3.95 -1.09 -0.52
C ILE A 45 2.84 -0.47 0.34
N THR A 46 3.07 -0.39 1.63
CA THR A 46 2.08 0.08 2.62
C THR A 46 2.42 1.44 3.21
N GLU A 47 3.70 1.78 3.35
CA GLU A 47 4.14 3.10 3.83
C GLU A 47 5.44 3.54 3.15
N VAL A 48 5.57 4.83 2.89
CA VAL A 48 6.82 5.45 2.38
C VAL A 48 7.07 6.75 3.13
N LEU A 49 8.24 6.84 3.77
CA LEU A 49 8.76 8.09 4.34
C LEU A 49 9.90 8.61 3.47
N TYR A 50 9.61 9.54 2.58
CA TYR A 50 10.57 10.16 1.65
C TYR A 50 11.05 11.56 2.07
N ALA A 51 10.38 12.17 3.05
CA ALA A 51 10.73 13.49 3.57
C ALA A 51 10.63 13.47 5.10
N VAL A 52 11.75 13.21 5.75
CA VAL A 52 11.82 13.01 7.19
C VAL A 52 11.46 14.30 7.95
N PRO A 53 10.40 14.32 8.77
CA PRO A 53 9.98 15.49 9.53
C PRO A 53 11.04 15.94 10.52
N THR A 54 11.08 17.25 10.81
CA THR A 54 12.04 17.82 11.77
C THR A 54 11.69 17.47 13.22
N SER A 55 10.42 17.20 13.49
CA SER A 55 9.92 16.77 14.81
C SER A 55 9.21 15.43 14.64
N GLY A 56 9.52 14.46 15.50
CA GLY A 56 8.98 13.09 15.42
C GLY A 56 9.50 12.30 14.21
N GLY A 57 10.68 12.66 13.69
CA GLY A 57 11.27 12.02 12.51
C GLY A 57 12.40 11.03 12.82
N ASP A 58 12.57 10.59 14.06
CA ASP A 58 13.42 9.45 14.43
C ASP A 58 12.64 8.16 14.14
N ALA A 59 12.52 7.83 12.85
CA ALA A 59 11.72 6.70 12.41
C ALA A 59 12.40 5.37 12.69
N ASN A 60 13.73 5.32 12.66
CA ASN A 60 14.52 4.12 12.94
C ASN A 60 14.70 3.85 14.44
N LYS A 61 14.20 4.74 15.31
CA LYS A 61 14.16 4.61 16.79
C LYS A 61 15.56 4.46 17.42
N ASP A 62 16.58 5.07 16.83
CA ASP A 62 17.95 5.06 17.37
C ASP A 62 18.25 6.22 18.33
N GLY A 63 17.27 7.09 18.55
CA GLY A 63 17.35 8.28 19.40
C GLY A 63 17.87 9.52 18.68
N THR A 64 18.10 9.44 17.36
CA THR A 64 18.68 10.56 16.58
C THR A 64 17.96 10.70 15.25
N ARG A 65 17.21 11.78 15.06
CA ARG A 65 16.64 12.07 13.74
C ARG A 65 17.73 12.33 12.73
N HIS A 66 17.72 11.59 11.61
CA HIS A 66 18.60 11.79 10.46
C HIS A 66 17.79 12.01 9.17
N ALA A 67 18.02 13.10 8.45
CA ALA A 67 17.19 13.51 7.30
C ALA A 67 17.09 12.46 6.18
N THR A 68 18.10 11.60 6.07
CA THR A 68 18.19 10.53 5.08
C THR A 68 18.12 9.16 5.73
N GLY A 69 18.78 8.97 6.89
CA GLY A 69 18.86 7.66 7.55
C GLY A 69 17.52 7.11 8.00
N ASP A 70 16.58 8.00 8.31
CA ASP A 70 15.22 7.67 8.74
C ASP A 70 14.21 7.50 7.58
N GLU A 71 14.61 7.78 6.33
CA GLU A 71 13.77 7.43 5.18
C GLU A 71 13.52 5.92 5.13
N PHE A 72 12.32 5.51 4.79
CA PHE A 72 12.01 4.09 4.68
C PHE A 72 10.90 3.78 3.68
N ILE A 73 10.86 2.53 3.26
CA ILE A 73 9.78 1.89 2.53
C ILE A 73 9.30 0.71 3.34
N GLU A 74 7.99 0.62 3.52
CA GLU A 74 7.36 -0.53 4.13
C GLU A 74 6.59 -1.33 3.08
N ILE A 75 6.71 -2.66 3.15
CA ILE A 75 5.93 -3.59 2.35
C ILE A 75 5.28 -4.64 3.26
N THR A 76 4.09 -5.07 2.88
CA THR A 76 3.32 -6.08 3.63
C THR A 76 2.83 -7.17 2.69
N ASN A 77 2.71 -8.38 3.20
CA ASN A 77 2.01 -9.45 2.51
C ASN A 77 0.49 -9.34 2.77
N PRO A 78 -0.31 -8.85 1.80
CA PRO A 78 -1.75 -8.70 1.97
C PRO A 78 -2.53 -9.99 1.66
N HIS A 79 -1.85 -11.07 1.29
CA HIS A 79 -2.45 -12.33 0.83
C HIS A 79 -2.57 -13.34 1.96
N THR A 80 -3.30 -14.42 1.70
CA THR A 80 -3.48 -15.56 2.62
C THR A 80 -2.38 -16.61 2.56
N GLU A 81 -1.45 -16.46 1.60
CA GLU A 81 -0.32 -17.36 1.41
C GLU A 81 1.00 -16.63 1.62
N ALA A 82 2.06 -17.37 1.98
CA ALA A 82 3.39 -16.79 2.17
C ALA A 82 4.05 -16.41 0.83
N ILE A 83 4.79 -15.31 0.83
CA ILE A 83 5.54 -14.79 -0.33
C ILE A 83 7.03 -14.96 -0.06
N ASN A 84 7.79 -15.49 -1.01
CA ASN A 84 9.25 -15.40 -0.96
C ASN A 84 9.70 -14.08 -1.60
N LEU A 85 10.38 -13.23 -0.83
CA LEU A 85 10.89 -11.95 -1.30
C LEU A 85 12.21 -12.04 -2.07
N ALA A 86 12.85 -13.22 -2.15
CA ALA A 86 14.15 -13.37 -2.81
C ALA A 86 14.16 -12.74 -4.21
N GLY A 87 15.07 -11.79 -4.43
CA GLY A 87 15.26 -11.12 -5.70
C GLY A 87 14.27 -9.98 -6.01
N TYR A 88 13.22 -9.77 -5.21
CA TYR A 88 12.43 -8.53 -5.32
C TYR A 88 13.32 -7.32 -5.07
N ARG A 89 13.01 -6.20 -5.73
CA ARG A 89 13.82 -4.98 -5.66
C ARG A 89 12.95 -3.77 -5.36
N LEU A 90 13.51 -2.87 -4.55
CA LEU A 90 13.02 -1.50 -4.40
C LEU A 90 14.03 -0.56 -5.05
N VAL A 91 13.57 0.30 -5.94
CA VAL A 91 14.43 1.28 -6.65
C VAL A 91 13.73 2.63 -6.73
N ASP A 92 14.55 3.71 -6.81
CA ASP A 92 14.06 5.06 -7.08
C ASP A 92 13.92 5.32 -8.59
N ARG A 93 13.62 6.56 -8.97
CA ARG A 93 13.51 6.99 -10.36
C ARG A 93 14.74 6.71 -11.22
N HIS A 94 15.93 6.58 -10.62
CA HIS A 94 17.16 6.26 -11.32
C HIS A 94 17.43 4.76 -11.45
N ARG A 95 16.53 3.92 -10.95
CA ARG A 95 16.53 2.46 -11.11
C ARG A 95 17.85 1.76 -10.77
N GLY A 96 18.54 2.26 -9.76
CA GLY A 96 19.79 1.67 -9.26
C GLY A 96 21.04 2.01 -10.06
N GLU A 97 21.04 3.11 -10.79
CA GLU A 97 22.29 3.73 -11.28
C GLU A 97 23.24 4.00 -10.11
N ASP A 98 24.54 4.15 -10.41
CA ASP A 98 25.56 4.34 -9.38
C ASP A 98 25.20 5.49 -8.42
N GLY A 99 25.06 5.17 -7.13
CA GLY A 99 24.75 6.12 -6.07
C GLY A 99 23.26 6.43 -5.90
N ARG A 100 22.35 5.66 -6.53
CA ARG A 100 20.91 5.80 -6.45
C ARG A 100 20.28 4.69 -5.60
N TYR A 101 19.05 4.90 -5.13
CA TYR A 101 18.38 3.93 -4.28
C TYR A 101 18.14 2.61 -5.03
N SER A 102 18.72 1.55 -4.50
CA SER A 102 18.48 0.19 -4.97
C SER A 102 18.66 -0.79 -3.81
N PHE A 103 17.59 -1.52 -3.48
CA PHE A 103 17.63 -2.56 -2.47
C PHE A 103 17.09 -3.86 -3.08
N THR A 104 17.87 -4.94 -3.01
CA THR A 104 17.42 -6.28 -3.44
C THR A 104 17.20 -7.14 -2.20
N PHE A 105 16.02 -7.73 -2.07
CA PHE A 105 15.72 -8.61 -0.95
C PHE A 105 16.49 -9.94 -1.05
N PRO A 106 17.13 -10.37 0.04
CA PRO A 106 17.64 -11.73 0.18
C PRO A 106 16.47 -12.72 0.33
N ASP A 107 16.78 -14.01 0.49
CA ASP A 107 15.77 -15.03 0.76
C ASP A 107 15.08 -14.75 2.10
N LEU A 108 13.80 -14.42 2.05
CA LEU A 108 12.92 -14.18 3.20
C LEU A 108 11.49 -14.59 2.85
N MET A 109 10.96 -15.56 3.60
CA MET A 109 9.55 -15.92 3.54
C MET A 109 8.71 -14.95 4.38
N LEU A 110 7.87 -14.15 3.72
CA LEU A 110 6.94 -13.22 4.33
C LEU A 110 5.56 -13.87 4.46
N LYS A 111 5.16 -14.24 5.68
CA LYS A 111 3.86 -14.87 5.95
C LYS A 111 2.71 -13.87 5.76
N PRO A 112 1.45 -14.34 5.66
CA PRO A 112 0.28 -13.48 5.64
C PRO A 112 0.29 -12.44 6.76
N GLY A 113 0.04 -11.17 6.40
CA GLY A 113 0.02 -10.04 7.33
C GLY A 113 1.38 -9.59 7.87
N GLN A 114 2.47 -10.29 7.57
CA GLN A 114 3.80 -9.85 7.99
C GLN A 114 4.29 -8.65 7.17
N THR A 115 5.08 -7.82 7.83
CA THR A 115 5.60 -6.56 7.32
C THR A 115 7.12 -6.57 7.30
N VAL A 116 7.68 -5.92 6.30
CA VAL A 116 9.10 -5.60 6.17
C VAL A 116 9.25 -4.09 6.07
N VAL A 117 10.21 -3.52 6.79
CA VAL A 117 10.61 -2.11 6.66
C VAL A 117 12.06 -2.04 6.19
N VAL A 118 12.29 -1.35 5.07
CA VAL A 118 13.62 -1.10 4.52
C VAL A 118 13.98 0.35 4.77
N PHE A 119 14.80 0.61 5.77
CA PHE A 119 15.33 1.94 6.04
C PHE A 119 16.48 2.29 5.11
N ASN A 120 16.67 3.58 4.80
CA ASN A 120 17.92 4.06 4.27
C ASN A 120 19.08 3.69 5.20
N GLY A 121 18.95 4.00 6.49
CA GLY A 121 19.82 3.54 7.57
C GLY A 121 21.21 4.20 7.60
N LEU A 122 21.43 5.33 6.89
CA LEU A 122 22.67 6.09 6.99
C LEU A 122 22.90 6.53 8.44
N ASP A 123 24.07 6.18 8.99
CA ASP A 123 24.52 6.47 10.36
C ASP A 123 23.63 5.90 11.49
N ALA A 124 22.67 5.02 11.16
CA ALA A 124 21.76 4.43 12.12
C ALA A 124 22.46 3.51 13.14
N LYS A 125 22.02 3.61 14.39
CA LYS A 125 22.48 2.76 15.51
C LYS A 125 21.39 1.75 15.85
N TRP A 126 21.42 0.64 15.16
CA TRP A 126 20.35 -0.35 15.24
C TRP A 126 20.26 -1.02 16.61
N THR A 127 19.03 -1.18 17.08
CA THR A 127 18.67 -2.01 18.21
C THR A 127 17.80 -3.18 17.73
N GLY A 128 18.18 -4.40 18.11
CA GLY A 128 17.49 -5.62 17.69
C GLY A 128 17.92 -6.15 16.31
N PRO A 129 17.21 -7.16 15.77
CA PRO A 129 17.53 -7.81 14.51
C PRO A 129 17.40 -6.87 13.31
N VAL A 130 18.45 -6.76 12.48
CA VAL A 130 18.47 -6.03 11.22
C VAL A 130 19.19 -6.85 10.16
N GLY A 131 18.64 -6.88 8.96
CA GLY A 131 19.23 -7.45 7.76
C GLY A 131 19.76 -6.38 6.79
N ASP A 132 20.27 -6.84 5.67
CA ASP A 132 20.72 -6.02 4.56
C ASP A 132 20.44 -6.72 3.21
N THR A 133 20.88 -6.17 2.10
CA THR A 133 20.69 -6.77 0.77
C THR A 133 21.36 -8.14 0.59
N HIS A 134 22.24 -8.55 1.49
CA HIS A 134 22.96 -9.85 1.43
C HIS A 134 22.38 -10.89 2.37
N ARG A 135 21.72 -10.45 3.45
CA ARG A 135 21.26 -11.34 4.50
C ARG A 135 19.98 -10.85 5.14
N ALA A 136 19.01 -11.76 5.22
CA ALA A 136 17.79 -11.51 6.00
C ALA A 136 18.12 -11.31 7.49
N PRO A 137 17.32 -10.49 8.22
CA PRO A 137 17.47 -10.40 9.66
C PRO A 137 17.21 -11.75 10.31
N PRO A 138 17.85 -12.08 11.44
CA PRO A 138 17.69 -13.38 12.11
C PRO A 138 16.29 -13.61 12.69
N GLY A 139 15.44 -12.58 12.69
CA GLY A 139 14.06 -12.63 13.17
C GLY A 139 13.39 -11.27 13.11
N PRO A 140 12.12 -11.20 13.50
CA PRO A 140 11.38 -9.94 13.60
C PRO A 140 11.93 -9.03 14.69
N ASN A 141 11.76 -7.72 14.55
CA ASN A 141 12.22 -6.72 15.50
C ASN A 141 11.06 -6.18 16.33
N SER A 142 11.09 -6.39 17.63
CA SER A 142 10.01 -6.00 18.56
C SER A 142 9.83 -4.47 18.71
N LEU A 143 10.84 -3.66 18.38
CA LEU A 143 10.70 -2.20 18.36
C LEU A 143 9.79 -1.71 17.22
N PHE A 144 9.53 -2.56 16.23
CA PHE A 144 8.75 -2.26 15.03
C PHE A 144 7.58 -3.23 14.90
N GLU A 145 6.86 -3.48 15.99
CA GLU A 145 5.66 -4.34 16.05
C GLU A 145 5.86 -5.73 15.44
N GLY A 146 7.11 -6.22 15.46
CA GLY A 146 7.44 -7.53 14.91
C GLY A 146 7.70 -7.55 13.40
N ALA A 147 7.88 -6.41 12.76
CA ALA A 147 8.32 -6.33 11.38
C ALA A 147 9.77 -6.83 11.20
N PHE A 148 10.09 -7.28 10.00
CA PHE A 148 11.46 -7.55 9.60
C PHE A 148 12.14 -6.26 9.15
N ILE A 149 13.24 -5.90 9.77
CA ILE A 149 13.94 -4.64 9.51
C ILE A 149 15.17 -4.88 8.63
N PHE A 150 15.29 -4.06 7.60
CA PHE A 150 16.47 -4.01 6.74
C PHE A 150 17.05 -2.61 6.68
N THR A 151 18.34 -2.55 6.36
CA THR A 151 19.03 -1.32 6.00
C THR A 151 19.55 -1.38 4.57
N ALA A 152 19.27 -0.34 3.78
CA ALA A 152 19.77 -0.22 2.42
C ALA A 152 21.15 0.45 2.38
N SER A 153 21.56 1.14 3.44
CA SER A 153 22.84 1.84 3.50
C SER A 153 24.03 0.89 3.47
N VAL A 154 24.92 1.07 2.50
CA VAL A 154 26.17 0.33 2.37
C VAL A 154 27.34 1.31 2.49
N ARG A 155 27.88 1.40 3.70
CA ARG A 155 29.08 2.19 4.07
C ARG A 155 28.98 3.68 3.73
N SER A 156 29.65 4.16 2.68
CA SER A 156 29.71 5.59 2.33
C SER A 156 28.69 6.02 1.28
N ARG A 157 27.83 5.13 0.79
CA ARG A 157 26.79 5.43 -0.19
C ARG A 157 25.45 5.38 0.49
N TYR A 158 24.81 6.53 0.63
CA TYR A 158 23.43 6.63 1.02
C TYR A 158 22.57 6.82 -0.23
N MET A 159 21.42 6.24 -0.21
CA MET A 159 20.44 6.31 -1.28
C MET A 159 19.25 7.09 -0.74
N ALA A 160 19.25 8.40 -1.01
CA ALA A 160 18.22 9.32 -0.55
C ALA A 160 17.15 9.49 -1.61
N PHE A 161 15.89 9.60 -1.18
CA PHE A 161 14.82 10.07 -2.03
C PHE A 161 14.90 11.58 -2.22
N ALA A 162 14.44 12.09 -3.37
CA ALA A 162 14.22 13.51 -3.52
C ALA A 162 12.90 13.89 -2.84
N ASN A 163 12.96 14.78 -1.85
CA ASN A 163 11.79 15.15 -1.05
C ASN A 163 10.64 15.72 -1.87
N THR A 164 10.93 16.40 -3.00
CA THR A 164 9.93 17.15 -3.77
C THR A 164 9.37 16.40 -4.97
N ALA A 165 10.16 15.50 -5.57
CA ALA A 165 9.72 14.75 -6.76
C ALA A 165 10.59 13.51 -6.95
N ASP A 166 9.99 12.33 -6.81
CA ASP A 166 10.62 11.04 -6.99
C ASP A 166 9.56 9.94 -7.11
N PHE A 167 9.98 8.70 -7.21
CA PHE A 167 9.14 7.54 -6.98
C PHE A 167 9.92 6.41 -6.34
N VAL A 168 9.22 5.51 -5.70
CA VAL A 168 9.71 4.18 -5.36
C VAL A 168 8.97 3.14 -6.18
N LEU A 169 9.73 2.25 -6.81
CA LEU A 169 9.24 1.14 -7.61
C LEU A 169 9.60 -0.18 -6.94
N LEU A 170 8.59 -1.03 -6.76
CA LEU A 170 8.75 -2.43 -6.42
C LEU A 170 8.78 -3.26 -7.71
N GLU A 171 9.87 -3.96 -7.93
CA GLU A 171 10.03 -4.93 -9.03
C GLU A 171 10.08 -6.36 -8.47
N ASN A 172 9.59 -7.33 -9.22
CA ASN A 172 9.80 -8.74 -8.87
C ASN A 172 11.22 -9.20 -9.24
N ALA A 173 11.57 -10.46 -8.93
CA ALA A 173 12.89 -11.04 -9.20
C ALA A 173 13.28 -11.09 -10.70
N LEU A 174 12.32 -10.90 -11.60
CA LEU A 174 12.55 -10.83 -13.05
C LEU A 174 12.66 -9.38 -13.57
N GLY A 175 12.59 -8.38 -12.67
CA GLY A 175 12.62 -6.96 -13.02
C GLY A 175 11.29 -6.44 -13.60
N VAL A 176 10.18 -7.17 -13.39
CA VAL A 176 8.86 -6.71 -13.83
C VAL A 176 8.33 -5.71 -12.80
N PRO A 177 7.87 -4.52 -13.23
CA PRO A 177 7.25 -3.52 -12.39
C PRO A 177 5.96 -4.05 -11.73
N ILE A 178 5.88 -4.01 -10.40
CA ILE A 178 4.71 -4.46 -9.65
C ILE A 178 3.91 -3.28 -9.14
N GLN A 179 4.57 -2.39 -8.40
CA GLN A 179 3.92 -1.23 -7.84
C GLN A 179 4.87 -0.04 -7.85
N VAL A 180 4.33 1.13 -8.12
CA VAL A 180 5.06 2.38 -8.01
C VAL A 180 4.28 3.38 -7.14
N VAL A 181 4.99 4.08 -6.28
CA VAL A 181 4.48 5.22 -5.50
C VAL A 181 5.22 6.45 -5.95
N VAL A 182 4.51 7.41 -6.52
CA VAL A 182 5.05 8.63 -7.14
C VAL A 182 4.64 9.85 -6.34
N TRP A 183 5.57 10.77 -6.10
CA TRP A 183 5.27 12.09 -5.55
C TRP A 183 5.93 13.19 -6.37
N GLY A 184 5.28 14.36 -6.41
CA GLY A 184 5.70 15.48 -7.23
C GLY A 184 5.68 15.18 -8.74
N ASP A 185 6.58 15.82 -9.47
CA ASP A 185 6.76 15.66 -10.93
C ASP A 185 8.22 15.25 -11.20
N PRO A 186 8.54 13.95 -11.10
CA PRO A 186 9.91 13.47 -11.29
C PRO A 186 10.36 13.65 -12.74
N ASP A 187 11.63 13.99 -12.93
CA ASP A 187 12.26 14.17 -14.24
C ASP A 187 12.32 12.88 -15.08
N GLN A 188 12.17 11.72 -14.45
CA GLN A 188 12.00 10.43 -15.10
C GLN A 188 10.61 9.90 -14.85
N ALA A 189 9.90 9.53 -15.91
CA ALA A 189 8.57 8.96 -15.79
C ALA A 189 8.61 7.57 -15.14
N PRO A 190 7.67 7.26 -14.23
CA PRO A 190 7.53 5.92 -13.68
C PRO A 190 7.12 4.92 -14.79
N PRO A 191 7.41 3.61 -14.63
CA PRO A 191 6.99 2.59 -15.56
C PRO A 191 5.47 2.58 -15.74
N ALA A 192 5.01 2.70 -16.98
CA ALA A 192 3.57 2.70 -17.31
C ALA A 192 2.92 1.31 -17.23
N ASP A 193 3.74 0.26 -17.17
CA ASP A 193 3.33 -1.15 -17.11
C ASP A 193 3.32 -1.73 -15.67
N ALA A 194 3.50 -0.89 -14.65
CA ALA A 194 3.31 -1.30 -13.26
C ALA A 194 1.87 -1.78 -13.03
N LEU A 195 1.70 -2.87 -12.27
CA LEU A 195 0.37 -3.42 -11.99
C LEU A 195 -0.49 -2.45 -11.16
N HIS A 196 0.15 -1.62 -10.34
CA HIS A 196 -0.52 -0.59 -9.57
C HIS A 196 0.35 0.67 -9.44
N THR A 197 -0.27 1.83 -9.54
CA THR A 197 0.38 3.13 -9.39
C THR A 197 -0.38 4.00 -8.39
N ASP A 198 0.34 4.48 -7.38
CA ASP A 198 -0.13 5.51 -6.47
C ASP A 198 0.52 6.84 -6.82
N THR A 199 -0.27 7.88 -6.94
CA THR A 199 0.22 9.24 -7.14
C THR A 199 -0.10 10.08 -5.91
N ILE A 200 0.92 10.63 -5.27
CA ILE A 200 0.79 11.46 -4.09
C ILE A 200 0.85 12.92 -4.54
N SER A 201 -0.29 13.60 -4.43
CA SER A 201 -0.44 15.01 -4.86
C SER A 201 -0.06 16.02 -3.77
N ILE A 202 0.23 15.56 -2.55
CA ILE A 202 0.43 16.45 -1.40
C ILE A 202 1.80 16.15 -0.82
N PHE A 203 2.64 17.19 -0.76
CA PHE A 203 3.89 17.15 -0.03
C PHE A 203 3.64 17.56 1.42
N GLU A 204 3.88 16.64 2.35
CA GLU A 204 3.85 16.90 3.78
C GLU A 204 5.07 16.24 4.44
N TYR A 205 5.56 16.84 5.53
CA TYR A 205 6.61 16.23 6.34
C TYR A 205 6.03 15.13 7.23
N ALA A 206 5.57 14.06 6.61
CA ALA A 206 5.07 12.84 7.19
C ALA A 206 5.23 11.73 6.15
N SER A 207 5.12 10.47 6.55
CA SER A 207 5.01 9.38 5.59
C SER A 207 3.68 9.43 4.85
N VAL A 208 3.60 8.70 3.76
CA VAL A 208 2.33 8.34 3.12
C VAL A 208 2.07 6.87 3.39
N GLN A 209 0.85 6.54 3.80
CA GLN A 209 0.52 5.19 4.27
C GLN A 209 -0.89 4.77 3.84
N ARG A 210 -1.08 3.46 3.72
CA ARG A 210 -2.39 2.84 3.51
C ARG A 210 -3.05 2.50 4.83
N THR A 211 -4.36 2.66 4.88
CA THR A 211 -5.18 2.19 6.00
C THR A 211 -5.81 0.82 5.73
N SER A 212 -5.69 0.32 4.49
CA SER A 212 -6.14 -1.02 4.09
C SER A 212 -5.40 -1.52 2.85
N ALA A 213 -5.46 -2.83 2.59
CA ALA A 213 -4.85 -3.46 1.41
C ALA A 213 -5.51 -3.09 0.07
N THR A 214 -6.65 -2.40 0.09
CA THR A 214 -7.44 -2.00 -1.07
C THR A 214 -7.61 -0.49 -1.18
N GLY A 215 -7.17 0.27 -0.14
CA GLY A 215 -7.31 1.71 -0.05
C GLY A 215 -6.14 2.48 -0.67
N PRO A 216 -6.32 3.77 -0.92
CA PRO A 216 -5.26 4.65 -1.40
C PRO A 216 -4.22 4.91 -0.32
N MET A 217 -3.06 5.43 -0.73
CA MET A 217 -2.12 6.05 0.19
C MET A 217 -2.60 7.45 0.59
N VAL A 218 -2.48 7.78 1.86
CA VAL A 218 -2.80 9.09 2.43
C VAL A 218 -1.64 9.57 3.30
N ALA A 219 -1.52 10.89 3.50
CA ALA A 219 -0.52 11.43 4.42
C ALA A 219 -0.79 10.92 5.83
N HIS A 220 0.25 10.46 6.51
CA HIS A 220 0.12 9.79 7.81
C HIS A 220 -0.51 10.67 8.89
N ASP A 221 -0.26 11.97 8.86
CA ASP A 221 -0.86 12.92 9.81
C ASP A 221 -2.35 13.21 9.54
N ARG A 222 -2.92 12.67 8.46
CA ARG A 222 -4.36 12.65 8.18
C ARG A 222 -5.05 11.38 8.65
N ILE A 223 -4.28 10.37 9.07
CA ILE A 223 -4.83 9.21 9.73
C ILE A 223 -5.12 9.62 11.16
N GLU A 224 -6.36 9.48 11.61
CA GLU A 224 -6.78 9.81 12.98
C GLU A 224 -6.18 8.81 13.96
N LEU A 225 -4.92 9.00 14.31
CA LEU A 225 -4.24 8.28 15.37
C LEU A 225 -4.19 9.13 16.64
N ALA A 226 -4.28 8.50 17.81
CA ALA A 226 -4.37 9.17 19.10
C ALA A 226 -3.23 10.18 19.34
N GLU A 227 -2.06 9.98 18.76
CA GLU A 227 -0.85 10.76 19.03
C GLU A 227 -0.41 11.64 17.86
N ARG A 228 -1.15 11.66 16.74
CA ARG A 228 -0.76 12.38 15.50
C ARG A 228 0.70 12.13 15.13
N ILE A 229 1.13 10.88 15.20
CA ILE A 229 2.47 10.45 14.82
C ILE A 229 2.70 10.72 13.31
N LYS A 230 3.96 10.90 12.90
CA LYS A 230 4.31 11.28 11.54
C LYS A 230 4.66 10.09 10.64
N CYS A 231 4.86 8.94 11.22
CA CYS A 231 5.12 7.66 10.55
C CYS A 231 4.90 6.51 11.53
N SER A 232 4.64 5.31 11.04
CA SER A 232 4.40 4.13 11.87
C SER A 232 5.10 2.87 11.33
N PRO A 233 6.44 2.89 11.15
CA PRO A 233 7.15 1.76 10.59
C PRO A 233 6.92 0.49 11.40
N GLY A 234 6.45 -0.56 10.73
CA GLY A 234 6.05 -1.84 11.31
C GLY A 234 4.54 -2.01 11.46
N VAL A 235 3.73 -0.98 11.25
CA VAL A 235 2.26 -1.01 11.36
C VAL A 235 1.64 -0.83 9.97
N ALA A 236 1.41 -1.91 9.25
CA ALA A 236 1.01 -1.88 7.85
C ALA A 236 -0.30 -1.14 7.57
N PHE A 237 -1.29 -1.28 8.45
CA PHE A 237 -2.62 -0.70 8.28
C PHE A 237 -3.09 -0.11 9.62
N PRO A 238 -2.61 1.09 9.99
CA PRO A 238 -3.01 1.71 11.23
C PRO A 238 -4.51 1.96 11.21
N GLN A 239 -5.17 1.58 12.30
CA GLN A 239 -6.58 1.85 12.50
C GLN A 239 -6.73 3.19 13.20
N PRO A 240 -7.79 3.98 12.89
CA PRO A 240 -8.14 5.12 13.70
C PRO A 240 -8.26 4.68 15.16
N SER A 241 -7.74 5.48 16.08
CA SER A 241 -8.00 5.25 17.50
C SER A 241 -9.50 5.27 17.71
N ASP A 242 -10.07 4.24 18.31
CA ASP A 242 -11.46 4.26 18.78
C ASP A 242 -11.60 5.39 19.79
N ALA A 243 -11.84 6.59 19.29
CA ALA A 243 -12.20 7.74 20.08
C ALA A 243 -13.65 7.56 20.50
N SER A 244 -13.89 6.70 21.49
CA SER A 244 -15.01 6.80 22.43
C SER A 244 -15.40 5.45 23.02
N GLU A 245 -14.70 4.97 24.01
CA GLU A 245 -15.45 4.58 25.20
C GLU A 245 -15.56 5.84 26.05
N THR A 246 -16.50 6.70 25.72
CA THR A 246 -16.98 7.69 26.67
C THR A 246 -17.55 6.91 27.85
N ASP A 247 -16.76 6.90 28.91
CA ASP A 247 -17.14 6.51 30.25
C ASP A 247 -18.47 7.20 30.65
N ASN A 248 -19.56 6.52 30.36
CA ASN A 248 -20.91 6.92 30.74
C ASN A 248 -21.26 6.39 32.14
N SER A 249 -20.25 6.22 33.02
CA SER A 249 -20.41 5.79 34.41
C SER A 249 -20.30 6.93 35.39
N ARG A 250 -20.91 8.09 35.09
CA ARG A 250 -21.17 9.14 36.08
C ARG A 250 -22.63 9.59 36.00
N GLU A 251 -23.50 8.72 36.39
CA GLU A 251 -24.78 9.10 36.98
C GLU A 251 -24.91 8.39 38.32
N SER A 252 -24.78 9.18 39.38
CA SER A 252 -25.38 8.85 40.66
C SER A 252 -25.72 10.14 41.39
N PRO A 253 -26.93 10.25 41.92
CA PRO A 253 -27.21 11.26 42.96
C PRO A 253 -26.70 10.82 44.32
#